data_602a8e3848bfb9989e6d8df603244a23
#
_entry.id   602a8e3848bfb9989e6d8df603244a23
#
_cell.length_a   1.000
_cell.length_b   1.000
_cell.length_c   1.000
_cell.angle_alpha   90.00
_cell.angle_beta   90.00
_cell.angle_gamma   90.00
#
_symmetry.space_group_name_H-M   'P 1'
#
loop_
_entity.id
_entity.type
_entity.pdbx_description
1 polymer ?
#
loop_
_entity_poly.entity_id
_entity_poly.type
_entity_poly.pdbx_seq_one_letter_code
_entity_poly.pdbx_strand_id
1 'polypeptide(L)'
;SMGDWIGEHIRTTEWTTDKDGDGWFNGYYDNSGNAVEGDFPTGIRMMLTGQVFTVMADVATDEQVVAIAKSADKYLYDEAIGGYRLNTDFKEVKIDLGRLFGFAFGHKENGAVFSHMATMYANSLYHRGYAKEGYKVINSLFKHCDNYSKSGIYPGIPEYVSQRGRGMYHYLTGAASWMLLTVLNEMYGVKGEYGALKLKPQL
;
A
#
# COMPACT_ATOMS: atom_id res chain seq x y z
N SER A 1 26.71 -2.59 8.74
CA SER A 1 26.81 -2.66 7.27
C SER A 1 26.20 -1.43 6.61
N MET A 2 26.40 -1.26 5.30
CA MET A 2 25.74 -0.19 4.54
C MET A 2 24.20 -0.35 4.62
N GLY A 3 23.69 -1.57 4.59
CA GLY A 3 22.25 -1.82 4.73
C GLY A 3 21.69 -1.36 6.07
N ASP A 4 22.39 -1.62 7.16
CA ASP A 4 21.95 -1.17 8.49
C ASP A 4 21.91 0.36 8.58
N TRP A 5 22.95 1.01 8.02
CA TRP A 5 22.99 2.47 7.97
C TRP A 5 21.84 3.06 7.14
N ILE A 6 21.56 2.49 5.95
CA ILE A 6 20.43 2.93 5.12
C ILE A 6 19.11 2.75 5.87
N GLY A 7 18.88 1.58 6.49
CA GLY A 7 17.67 1.31 7.24
C GLY A 7 17.47 2.28 8.40
N GLU A 8 18.53 2.55 9.17
CA GLU A 8 18.47 3.53 10.28
C GLU A 8 18.22 4.95 9.77
N HIS A 9 18.89 5.34 8.68
CA HIS A 9 18.69 6.64 8.06
C HIS A 9 17.24 6.85 7.62
N ILE A 10 16.67 5.89 6.88
CA ILE A 10 15.26 5.96 6.47
C ILE A 10 14.35 6.05 7.70
N ARG A 11 14.56 5.18 8.70
CA ARG A 11 13.74 5.12 9.91
C ARG A 11 13.67 6.43 10.66
N THR A 12 14.78 7.16 10.74
CA THR A 12 14.91 8.38 11.53
C THR A 12 14.68 9.66 10.73
N THR A 13 15.07 9.68 9.46
CA THR A 13 15.08 10.90 8.64
C THR A 13 13.79 11.05 7.82
N GLU A 14 13.22 9.93 7.35
CA GLU A 14 12.06 9.97 6.44
C GLU A 14 10.72 9.88 7.18
N TRP A 15 10.72 9.76 8.50
CA TRP A 15 9.50 9.71 9.29
C TRP A 15 8.87 11.10 9.41
N THR A 16 7.60 11.20 9.04
CA THR A 16 6.80 12.42 9.16
C THR A 16 5.50 12.14 9.91
N THR A 17 4.89 13.20 10.47
CA THR A 17 3.64 13.10 11.21
C THR A 17 2.71 14.25 10.82
N ASP A 18 1.40 14.02 10.97
CA ASP A 18 0.45 15.11 10.97
C ASP A 18 0.41 15.85 12.32
N LYS A 19 -0.42 16.87 12.41
CA LYS A 19 -0.64 17.65 13.65
C LYS A 19 -1.19 16.82 14.82
N ASP A 20 -1.83 15.68 14.55
CA ASP A 20 -2.43 14.79 15.55
C ASP A 20 -1.43 13.70 15.99
N GLY A 21 -0.23 13.66 15.39
CA GLY A 21 0.82 12.69 15.67
C GLY A 21 0.68 11.37 14.91
N ASP A 22 -0.24 11.27 13.93
CA ASP A 22 -0.34 10.12 13.05
C ASP A 22 0.83 10.15 12.05
N GLY A 23 1.57 9.03 11.94
CA GLY A 23 2.86 9.00 11.26
C GLY A 23 2.90 8.10 10.03
N TRP A 24 3.78 8.45 9.10
CA TRP A 24 4.14 7.66 7.91
C TRP A 24 5.52 8.07 7.39
N PHE A 25 6.07 7.32 6.44
CA PHE A 25 7.34 7.66 5.80
C PHE A 25 7.15 8.54 4.58
N ASN A 26 8.01 9.55 4.40
CA ASN A 26 8.22 10.17 3.11
C ASN A 26 9.02 9.22 2.21
N GLY A 27 8.44 8.79 1.12
CA GLY A 27 9.08 7.89 0.15
C GLY A 27 9.57 8.57 -1.11
N TYR A 28 9.46 9.90 -1.22
CA TYR A 28 9.74 10.61 -2.46
C TYR A 28 10.23 12.05 -2.23
N TYR A 29 11.17 12.48 -3.08
CA TYR A 29 11.66 13.86 -3.14
C TYR A 29 11.43 14.43 -4.53
N ASP A 30 11.09 15.71 -4.61
CA ASP A 30 11.01 16.42 -5.88
C ASP A 30 12.40 16.75 -6.44
N ASN A 31 12.44 17.30 -7.68
CA ASN A 31 13.72 17.64 -8.33
C ASN A 31 14.51 18.77 -7.61
N SER A 32 13.88 19.48 -6.68
CA SER A 32 14.50 20.50 -5.83
C SER A 32 14.96 19.96 -4.48
N GLY A 33 14.76 18.66 -4.22
CA GLY A 33 15.12 18.00 -2.97
C GLY A 33 14.14 18.25 -1.83
N ASN A 34 12.91 18.67 -2.12
CA ASN A 34 11.88 18.80 -1.09
C ASN A 34 11.14 17.47 -0.90
N ALA A 35 10.85 17.11 0.35
CA ALA A 35 10.00 15.97 0.66
C ALA A 35 8.59 16.17 0.04
N VAL A 36 8.08 15.12 -0.58
CA VAL A 36 6.78 15.15 -1.28
C VAL A 36 5.64 14.82 -0.32
N GLU A 37 5.90 13.98 0.68
CA GLU A 37 4.90 13.54 1.65
C GLU A 37 5.02 14.30 2.97
N GLY A 38 3.89 14.49 3.65
CA GLY A 38 3.81 15.23 4.91
C GLY A 38 2.47 15.91 5.12
N ASP A 39 2.41 16.76 6.14
CA ASP A 39 1.26 17.63 6.43
C ASP A 39 1.51 19.02 5.82
N PHE A 40 0.85 19.33 4.72
CA PHE A 40 1.00 20.58 3.96
C PHE A 40 -0.21 21.47 4.14
N PRO A 41 -0.08 22.78 3.89
CA PRO A 41 -1.23 23.70 3.90
C PRO A 41 -2.35 23.31 2.94
N THR A 42 -2.02 22.58 1.87
CA THR A 42 -2.97 22.04 0.87
C THR A 42 -3.62 20.74 1.30
N GLY A 43 -3.15 20.11 2.39
CA GLY A 43 -3.64 18.86 2.95
C GLY A 43 -2.54 17.80 3.11
N ILE A 44 -2.96 16.67 3.62
CA ILE A 44 -2.08 15.53 3.84
C ILE A 44 -1.64 14.92 2.50
N ARG A 45 -0.33 14.68 2.39
CA ARG A 45 0.25 13.91 1.30
C ARG A 45 0.87 12.65 1.86
N MET A 46 0.24 11.54 1.53
CA MET A 46 0.70 10.21 1.90
C MET A 46 0.63 9.29 0.68
N MET A 47 1.68 8.51 0.44
CA MET A 47 1.76 7.49 -0.60
C MET A 47 1.92 6.12 0.04
N LEU A 48 1.15 5.14 -0.44
CA LEU A 48 1.17 3.77 0.09
C LEU A 48 2.51 3.06 -0.18
N THR A 49 3.15 3.35 -1.31
CA THR A 49 4.35 2.65 -1.79
C THR A 49 5.50 2.71 -0.78
N GLY A 50 5.83 3.89 -0.25
CA GLY A 50 6.88 4.07 0.75
C GLY A 50 6.61 3.26 2.01
N GLN A 51 5.36 3.20 2.43
CA GLN A 51 4.93 2.45 3.61
C GLN A 51 5.09 0.95 3.40
N VAL A 52 4.66 0.44 2.24
CA VAL A 52 4.77 -0.99 1.91
C VAL A 52 6.21 -1.45 1.97
N PHE A 53 7.13 -0.73 1.34
CA PHE A 53 8.53 -1.14 1.30
C PHE A 53 9.24 -1.01 2.64
N THR A 54 8.95 0.01 3.44
CA THR A 54 9.55 0.16 4.77
C THR A 54 9.06 -0.90 5.75
N VAL A 55 7.80 -1.32 5.66
CA VAL A 55 7.24 -2.42 6.45
C VAL A 55 7.81 -3.76 5.99
N MET A 56 7.83 -4.03 4.69
CA MET A 56 8.27 -5.29 4.09
C MET A 56 9.76 -5.57 4.31
N ALA A 57 10.59 -4.52 4.31
CA ALA A 57 12.04 -4.60 4.47
C ALA A 57 12.50 -4.55 5.94
N ASP A 58 11.59 -4.65 6.92
CA ASP A 58 11.89 -4.54 8.35
C ASP A 58 12.59 -3.23 8.76
N VAL A 59 12.43 -2.16 7.95
CA VAL A 59 12.94 -0.83 8.25
C VAL A 59 12.08 -0.14 9.31
N ALA A 60 10.76 -0.20 9.16
CA ALA A 60 9.82 0.36 10.14
C ALA A 60 9.89 -0.41 11.48
N THR A 61 9.90 0.29 12.62
CA THR A 61 9.71 -0.35 13.92
C THR A 61 8.27 -0.84 14.08
N ASP A 62 8.00 -1.65 15.10
CA ASP A 62 6.63 -2.13 15.35
C ASP A 62 5.66 -0.97 15.65
N GLU A 63 6.11 0.05 16.40
CA GLU A 63 5.33 1.26 16.66
C GLU A 63 5.05 2.04 15.36
N GLN A 64 6.03 2.10 14.46
CA GLN A 64 5.87 2.74 13.16
C GLN A 64 4.91 1.95 12.26
N VAL A 65 4.94 0.61 12.29
CA VAL A 65 3.97 -0.21 11.54
C VAL A 65 2.54 0.04 12.02
N VAL A 66 2.33 0.11 13.34
CA VAL A 66 1.00 0.44 13.90
C VAL A 66 0.56 1.85 13.48
N ALA A 67 1.45 2.83 13.53
CA ALA A 67 1.15 4.20 13.10
C ALA A 67 0.84 4.27 11.60
N ILE A 68 1.61 3.56 10.76
CA ILE A 68 1.35 3.45 9.32
C ILE A 68 -0.04 2.86 9.06
N ALA A 69 -0.39 1.76 9.73
CA ALA A 69 -1.70 1.14 9.56
C ALA A 69 -2.84 2.10 9.91
N LYS A 70 -2.70 2.84 11.01
CA LYS A 70 -3.65 3.88 11.43
C LYS A 70 -3.74 5.02 10.39
N SER A 71 -2.60 5.51 9.92
CA SER A 71 -2.56 6.59 8.93
C SER A 71 -3.12 6.14 7.58
N ALA A 72 -2.84 4.92 7.15
CA ALA A 72 -3.41 4.36 5.93
C ALA A 72 -4.92 4.20 6.01
N ASP A 73 -5.45 3.75 7.16
CA ASP A 73 -6.89 3.70 7.40
C ASP A 73 -7.54 5.08 7.37
N LYS A 74 -6.88 6.09 7.93
CA LYS A 74 -7.39 7.46 8.01
C LYS A 74 -7.33 8.21 6.68
N TYR A 75 -6.27 8.02 5.91
CA TYR A 75 -5.96 8.86 4.75
C TYR A 75 -6.07 8.17 3.39
N LEU A 76 -5.85 6.85 3.34
CA LEU A 76 -5.82 6.11 2.09
C LEU A 76 -7.02 5.17 1.89
N TYR A 77 -7.68 4.73 2.97
CA TYR A 77 -8.84 3.87 2.83
C TYR A 77 -10.05 4.66 2.32
N ASP A 78 -10.58 4.23 1.18
CA ASP A 78 -11.79 4.81 0.58
C ASP A 78 -12.97 3.88 0.82
N GLU A 79 -13.89 4.27 1.69
CA GLU A 79 -15.05 3.46 2.06
C GLU A 79 -16.03 3.27 0.89
N ALA A 80 -16.17 4.25 0.02
CA ALA A 80 -17.10 4.18 -1.11
C ALA A 80 -16.63 3.16 -2.16
N ILE A 81 -15.32 3.10 -2.38
CA ILE A 81 -14.68 2.11 -3.27
C ILE A 81 -14.52 0.78 -2.51
N GLY A 82 -14.15 0.82 -1.26
CA GLY A 82 -13.80 -0.31 -0.42
C GLY A 82 -12.37 -0.79 -0.67
N GLY A 83 -11.38 0.11 -0.53
CA GLY A 83 -9.98 -0.24 -0.73
C GLY A 83 -9.02 0.89 -0.41
N TYR A 84 -7.73 0.57 -0.35
CA TYR A 84 -6.65 1.53 -0.07
C TYR A 84 -6.16 2.17 -1.35
N ARG A 85 -6.22 3.50 -1.42
CA ARG A 85 -5.67 4.28 -2.53
C ARG A 85 -4.15 4.27 -2.51
N LEU A 86 -3.56 4.43 -3.67
CA LEU A 86 -2.11 4.49 -3.82
C LEU A 86 -1.51 5.75 -3.21
N ASN A 87 -2.23 6.85 -3.28
CA ASN A 87 -1.87 8.12 -2.64
C ASN A 87 -3.10 8.97 -2.35
N THR A 88 -2.94 9.93 -1.43
CA THR A 88 -3.92 11.00 -1.18
C THR A 88 -4.02 11.95 -2.38
N ASP A 89 -5.12 12.69 -2.48
CA ASP A 89 -5.25 13.75 -3.48
C ASP A 89 -4.39 14.97 -3.06
N PHE A 90 -3.36 15.28 -3.83
CA PHE A 90 -2.45 16.38 -3.54
C PHE A 90 -3.03 17.78 -3.81
N LYS A 91 -4.22 17.83 -4.43
CA LYS A 91 -4.92 19.08 -4.78
C LYS A 91 -4.16 20.00 -5.73
N GLU A 92 -3.08 19.52 -6.31
CA GLU A 92 -2.26 20.25 -7.28
C GLU A 92 -1.64 19.29 -8.29
N VAL A 93 -1.26 19.79 -9.44
CA VAL A 93 -0.53 19.04 -10.47
C VAL A 93 0.96 19.35 -10.34
N LYS A 94 1.75 18.33 -10.02
CA LYS A 94 3.21 18.43 -9.90
C LYS A 94 3.87 17.67 -11.06
N ILE A 95 4.05 18.37 -12.17
CA ILE A 95 4.61 17.77 -13.40
C ILE A 95 6.06 17.29 -13.25
N ASP A 96 6.75 17.74 -12.21
CA ASP A 96 8.11 17.36 -11.84
C ASP A 96 8.21 16.02 -11.10
N LEU A 97 7.07 15.44 -10.71
CA LEU A 97 7.01 14.13 -10.06
C LEU A 97 6.81 12.95 -11.05
N GLY A 98 7.19 13.16 -12.32
CA GLY A 98 7.16 12.13 -13.33
C GLY A 98 5.74 11.66 -13.70
N ARG A 99 5.59 10.36 -13.97
CA ARG A 99 4.36 9.77 -14.53
C ARG A 99 3.12 9.90 -13.63
N LEU A 100 3.28 9.99 -12.32
CA LEU A 100 2.17 10.05 -11.36
C LEU A 100 1.09 11.05 -11.80
N PHE A 101 1.48 12.30 -12.08
CA PHE A 101 0.57 13.35 -12.50
C PHE A 101 0.22 13.38 -14.00
N GLY A 102 0.64 12.37 -14.75
CA GLY A 102 0.12 12.12 -16.09
C GLY A 102 -1.31 11.56 -16.10
N PHE A 103 -1.83 11.21 -14.92
CA PHE A 103 -3.18 10.69 -14.74
C PHE A 103 -4.01 11.59 -13.82
N ALA A 104 -5.31 11.69 -14.09
CA ALA A 104 -6.23 12.31 -13.16
C ALA A 104 -6.31 11.51 -11.86
N PHE A 105 -6.54 12.19 -10.73
CA PHE A 105 -6.70 11.53 -9.44
C PHE A 105 -7.78 10.43 -9.48
N GLY A 106 -7.47 9.29 -8.88
CA GLY A 106 -8.31 8.09 -8.88
C GLY A 106 -8.08 7.17 -10.08
N HIS A 107 -7.07 7.45 -10.92
CA HIS A 107 -6.70 6.61 -12.06
C HIS A 107 -5.22 6.23 -12.01
N LYS A 108 -4.94 4.95 -12.33
CA LYS A 108 -3.59 4.40 -12.41
C LYS A 108 -2.76 4.74 -11.15
N GLU A 109 -1.55 5.24 -11.35
CA GLU A 109 -0.62 5.57 -10.28
C GLU A 109 -1.04 6.78 -9.45
N ASN A 110 -2.02 7.56 -9.88
CA ASN A 110 -2.49 8.73 -9.15
C ASN A 110 -3.79 8.45 -8.37
N GLY A 111 -3.64 7.92 -7.17
CA GLY A 111 -4.73 7.76 -6.21
C GLY A 111 -5.79 6.70 -6.55
N ALA A 112 -5.57 5.82 -7.53
CA ALA A 112 -6.41 4.64 -7.69
C ALA A 112 -6.21 3.66 -6.53
N VAL A 113 -7.16 2.75 -6.30
CA VAL A 113 -6.88 1.53 -5.54
C VAL A 113 -6.10 0.60 -6.47
N PHE A 114 -4.78 0.64 -6.35
CA PHE A 114 -3.87 -0.09 -7.23
C PHE A 114 -3.64 -1.49 -6.65
N SER A 115 -4.23 -2.51 -7.28
CA SER A 115 -4.37 -3.84 -6.67
C SER A 115 -3.03 -4.51 -6.37
N HIS A 116 -2.00 -4.29 -7.22
CA HIS A 116 -0.66 -4.82 -6.97
C HIS A 116 -0.09 -4.26 -5.65
N MET A 117 -0.12 -2.94 -5.46
CA MET A 117 0.40 -2.33 -4.24
C MET A 117 -0.46 -2.66 -3.02
N ALA A 118 -1.78 -2.76 -3.18
CA ALA A 118 -2.68 -3.18 -2.11
C ALA A 118 -2.37 -4.62 -1.63
N THR A 119 -2.13 -5.56 -2.55
CA THR A 119 -1.74 -6.93 -2.17
C THR A 119 -0.35 -7.00 -1.55
N MET A 120 0.62 -6.19 -2.01
CA MET A 120 1.92 -6.05 -1.36
C MET A 120 1.80 -5.46 0.05
N TYR A 121 0.90 -4.50 0.25
CA TYR A 121 0.61 -3.94 1.58
C TYR A 121 0.08 -5.00 2.53
N ALA A 122 -0.90 -5.79 2.10
CA ALA A 122 -1.39 -6.92 2.88
C ALA A 122 -0.27 -7.91 3.22
N ASN A 123 0.56 -8.26 2.23
CA ASN A 123 1.70 -9.16 2.40
C ASN A 123 2.67 -8.65 3.47
N SER A 124 3.05 -7.37 3.40
CA SER A 124 3.98 -6.75 4.35
C SER A 124 3.42 -6.74 5.78
N LEU A 125 2.13 -6.47 5.95
CA LEU A 125 1.46 -6.52 7.25
C LEU A 125 1.44 -7.93 7.84
N TYR A 126 1.05 -8.94 7.04
CA TYR A 126 1.11 -10.34 7.46
C TYR A 126 2.52 -10.79 7.81
N HIS A 127 3.50 -10.43 6.98
CA HIS A 127 4.91 -10.74 7.21
C HIS A 127 5.38 -10.25 8.59
N ARG A 128 4.94 -9.05 8.99
CA ARG A 128 5.24 -8.44 10.29
C ARG A 128 4.32 -8.91 11.43
N GLY A 129 3.39 -9.85 11.18
CA GLY A 129 2.48 -10.40 12.19
C GLY A 129 1.20 -9.59 12.45
N TYR A 130 0.93 -8.58 11.64
CA TYR A 130 -0.30 -7.76 11.72
C TYR A 130 -1.41 -8.39 10.87
N ALA A 131 -1.79 -9.62 11.22
CA ALA A 131 -2.73 -10.44 10.45
C ALA A 131 -4.12 -9.79 10.28
N LYS A 132 -4.62 -9.12 11.31
CA LYS A 132 -5.92 -8.44 11.29
C LYS A 132 -5.95 -7.31 10.25
N GLU A 133 -4.93 -6.49 10.24
CA GLU A 133 -4.76 -5.38 9.30
C GLU A 133 -4.54 -5.90 7.89
N GLY A 134 -3.68 -6.90 7.72
CA GLY A 134 -3.45 -7.58 6.44
C GLY A 134 -4.72 -8.22 5.88
N TYR A 135 -5.51 -8.89 6.72
CA TYR A 135 -6.79 -9.46 6.32
C TYR A 135 -7.80 -8.39 5.87
N LYS A 136 -7.85 -7.25 6.55
CA LYS A 136 -8.71 -6.13 6.14
C LYS A 136 -8.44 -5.70 4.70
N VAL A 137 -7.15 -5.60 4.31
CA VAL A 137 -6.75 -5.25 2.94
C VAL A 137 -7.19 -6.31 1.94
N ILE A 138 -6.87 -7.59 2.20
CA ILE A 138 -7.24 -8.71 1.32
C ILE A 138 -8.76 -8.81 1.17
N ASN A 139 -9.49 -8.74 2.27
CA ASN A 139 -10.94 -8.85 2.28
C ASN A 139 -11.62 -7.69 1.54
N SER A 140 -11.08 -6.47 1.63
CA SER A 140 -11.61 -5.33 0.89
C SER A 140 -11.48 -5.53 -0.62
N LEU A 141 -10.33 -6.00 -1.08
CA LEU A 141 -10.09 -6.30 -2.49
C LEU A 141 -10.94 -7.49 -2.97
N PHE A 142 -11.03 -8.56 -2.17
CA PHE A 142 -11.88 -9.70 -2.47
C PHE A 142 -13.35 -9.30 -2.63
N LYS A 143 -13.91 -8.56 -1.68
CA LYS A 143 -15.30 -8.09 -1.74
C LYS A 143 -15.57 -7.22 -2.96
N HIS A 144 -14.58 -6.43 -3.38
CA HIS A 144 -14.69 -5.64 -4.60
C HIS A 144 -14.73 -6.53 -5.84
N CYS A 145 -13.81 -7.49 -5.95
CA CYS A 145 -13.73 -8.41 -7.10
C CYS A 145 -14.94 -9.35 -7.19
N ASP A 146 -15.45 -9.81 -6.05
CA ASP A 146 -16.62 -10.70 -5.97
C ASP A 146 -17.93 -9.98 -6.37
N ASN A 147 -17.97 -8.67 -6.27
CA ASN A 147 -19.12 -7.87 -6.69
C ASN A 147 -19.02 -7.45 -8.17
N TYR A 148 -19.46 -8.32 -9.08
CA TYR A 148 -19.42 -8.04 -10.52
C TYR A 148 -20.16 -6.76 -10.92
N SER A 149 -21.28 -6.46 -10.30
CA SER A 149 -22.06 -5.25 -10.61
C SER A 149 -21.25 -3.98 -10.35
N LYS A 150 -20.36 -3.99 -9.34
CA LYS A 150 -19.48 -2.88 -8.99
C LYS A 150 -18.18 -2.91 -9.80
N SER A 151 -17.49 -4.05 -9.77
CA SER A 151 -16.17 -4.19 -10.40
C SER A 151 -16.25 -4.22 -11.94
N GLY A 152 -17.26 -4.89 -12.48
CA GLY A 152 -17.41 -5.16 -13.90
C GLY A 152 -16.35 -6.12 -14.47
N ILE A 153 -15.65 -6.84 -13.60
CA ILE A 153 -14.57 -7.78 -13.97
C ILE A 153 -14.84 -9.14 -13.34
N TYR A 154 -14.81 -10.21 -14.16
CA TYR A 154 -14.95 -11.58 -13.71
C TYR A 154 -14.40 -12.56 -14.77
N PRO A 155 -13.67 -13.61 -14.40
CA PRO A 155 -13.01 -13.75 -13.11
C PRO A 155 -11.71 -12.93 -13.07
N GLY A 156 -11.26 -12.51 -11.89
CA GLY A 156 -9.93 -11.96 -11.73
C GLY A 156 -9.83 -10.73 -10.84
N ILE A 157 -8.60 -10.30 -10.67
CA ILE A 157 -8.24 -9.10 -9.92
C ILE A 157 -7.86 -8.02 -10.94
N PRO A 158 -8.51 -6.85 -10.96
CA PRO A 158 -8.14 -5.77 -11.86
C PRO A 158 -6.76 -5.20 -11.53
N GLU A 159 -6.10 -4.56 -12.49
CA GLU A 159 -4.87 -3.82 -12.21
C GLU A 159 -5.11 -2.73 -11.17
N TYR A 160 -6.21 -2.00 -11.33
CA TYR A 160 -6.64 -1.01 -10.34
C TYR A 160 -8.17 -0.84 -10.34
N VAL A 161 -8.67 -0.25 -9.26
CA VAL A 161 -10.06 0.21 -9.15
C VAL A 161 -10.08 1.72 -9.32
N SER A 162 -10.87 2.19 -10.29
CA SER A 162 -10.98 3.61 -10.63
C SER A 162 -11.76 4.40 -9.57
N GLN A 163 -11.74 5.73 -9.68
CA GLN A 163 -12.53 6.66 -8.87
C GLN A 163 -14.03 6.29 -8.80
N ARG A 164 -14.57 5.64 -9.83
CA ARG A 164 -15.98 5.23 -9.91
C ARG A 164 -16.23 3.82 -9.36
N GLY A 165 -15.25 3.17 -8.77
CA GLY A 165 -15.35 1.82 -8.28
C GLY A 165 -15.31 0.72 -9.36
N ARG A 166 -15.02 1.06 -10.63
CA ARG A 166 -14.85 0.07 -11.71
C ARG A 166 -13.46 -0.54 -11.68
N GLY A 167 -13.39 -1.85 -11.78
CA GLY A 167 -12.15 -2.54 -12.08
C GLY A 167 -11.66 -2.20 -13.48
N MET A 168 -10.37 -1.91 -13.61
CA MET A 168 -9.74 -1.51 -14.86
C MET A 168 -8.61 -2.47 -15.17
N TYR A 169 -8.52 -2.86 -16.46
CA TYR A 169 -7.54 -3.82 -16.98
C TYR A 169 -7.61 -5.19 -16.29
N HIS A 170 -8.25 -6.14 -16.96
CA HIS A 170 -8.56 -7.49 -16.46
C HIS A 170 -7.59 -8.58 -16.99
N TYR A 171 -6.35 -8.24 -17.18
CA TYR A 171 -5.31 -9.21 -17.53
C TYR A 171 -4.45 -9.55 -16.31
N LEU A 172 -3.68 -10.63 -16.42
CA LEU A 172 -2.77 -11.04 -15.35
C LEU A 172 -1.72 -9.97 -15.08
N THR A 173 -1.68 -9.50 -13.84
CA THR A 173 -0.72 -8.52 -13.34
C THR A 173 -0.05 -9.03 -12.08
N GLY A 174 0.90 -8.26 -11.54
CA GLY A 174 1.51 -8.52 -10.23
C GLY A 174 0.49 -8.66 -9.09
N ALA A 175 -0.71 -8.08 -9.24
CA ALA A 175 -1.78 -8.21 -8.24
C ALA A 175 -2.18 -9.67 -7.99
N ALA A 176 -2.35 -10.46 -9.05
CA ALA A 176 -2.75 -11.86 -8.92
C ALA A 176 -1.66 -12.72 -8.25
N SER A 177 -0.40 -12.55 -8.64
CA SER A 177 0.72 -13.29 -8.04
C SER A 177 0.96 -12.89 -6.59
N TRP A 178 0.92 -11.60 -6.25
CA TRP A 178 1.04 -11.15 -4.87
C TRP A 178 -0.13 -11.58 -3.98
N MET A 179 -1.36 -11.63 -4.53
CA MET A 179 -2.51 -12.20 -3.83
C MET A 179 -2.26 -13.66 -3.48
N LEU A 180 -1.83 -14.47 -4.47
CA LEU A 180 -1.52 -15.87 -4.26
C LEU A 180 -0.41 -16.07 -3.23
N LEU A 181 0.69 -15.32 -3.36
CA LEU A 181 1.80 -15.38 -2.40
C LEU A 181 1.36 -14.99 -0.99
N THR A 182 0.54 -13.95 -0.85
CA THR A 182 0.03 -13.52 0.45
C THR A 182 -0.84 -14.59 1.10
N VAL A 183 -1.78 -15.13 0.34
CA VAL A 183 -2.69 -16.18 0.86
C VAL A 183 -1.91 -17.44 1.24
N LEU A 184 -1.07 -17.96 0.36
CA LEU A 184 -0.36 -19.22 0.61
C LEU A 184 0.74 -19.06 1.66
N ASN A 185 1.62 -18.06 1.48
CA ASN A 185 2.83 -17.98 2.29
C ASN A 185 2.60 -17.27 3.62
N GLU A 186 1.70 -16.27 3.66
CA GLU A 186 1.49 -15.47 4.86
C GLU A 186 0.23 -15.89 5.63
N MET A 187 -0.95 -15.95 4.98
CA MET A 187 -2.18 -16.32 5.69
C MET A 187 -2.17 -17.80 6.10
N TYR A 188 -1.98 -18.73 5.16
CA TYR A 188 -1.85 -20.15 5.48
C TYR A 188 -0.46 -20.53 5.99
N GLY A 189 0.52 -19.65 5.83
CA GLY A 189 1.85 -19.81 6.39
C GLY A 189 2.64 -20.97 5.82
N VAL A 190 2.41 -21.34 4.55
CA VAL A 190 3.09 -22.45 3.88
C VAL A 190 4.38 -21.92 3.23
N LYS A 191 5.52 -22.17 3.85
CA LYS A 191 6.83 -21.69 3.39
C LYS A 191 7.86 -22.83 3.29
N GLY A 192 8.73 -22.74 2.28
CA GLY A 192 9.97 -23.52 2.24
C GLY A 192 11.07 -22.76 3.01
N GLU A 193 11.74 -23.40 3.96
CA GLU A 193 12.81 -22.79 4.73
C GLU A 193 13.96 -23.79 4.90
N TYR A 194 15.11 -23.50 4.28
CA TYR A 194 16.31 -24.36 4.31
C TYR A 194 16.06 -25.83 3.94
N GLY A 195 15.20 -26.09 2.95
CA GLY A 195 14.85 -27.44 2.50
C GLY A 195 13.75 -28.13 3.32
N ALA A 196 13.22 -27.49 4.35
CA ALA A 196 12.12 -27.99 5.17
C ALA A 196 10.81 -27.24 4.86
N LEU A 197 9.68 -27.91 5.08
CA LEU A 197 8.36 -27.28 5.05
C LEU A 197 8.08 -26.64 6.41
N LYS A 198 7.78 -25.34 6.39
CA LYS A 198 7.33 -24.59 7.57
C LYS A 198 5.84 -24.24 7.42
N LEU A 199 5.08 -24.53 8.46
CA LEU A 199 3.66 -24.17 8.54
C LEU A 199 3.44 -23.21 9.72
N LYS A 200 3.02 -22.00 9.43
CA LYS A 200 2.73 -20.95 10.44
C LYS A 200 1.52 -20.14 9.99
N PRO A 201 0.29 -20.69 10.10
CA PRO A 201 -0.91 -19.95 9.69
C PRO A 201 -1.16 -18.72 10.56
N GLN A 202 -1.72 -17.69 9.96
CA GLN A 202 -2.14 -16.42 10.57
C GLN A 202 -3.58 -16.13 10.10
N LEU A 203 -4.56 -16.87 10.65
CA LEU A 203 -5.97 -16.86 10.29
C LEU A 203 -6.80 -16.10 11.32
#